data_a60d5587c9298afa7fb42881606e3411
#
_entry.id   a60d5587c9298afa7fb42881606e3411
#
_cell.length_a   1.000
_cell.length_b   1.000
_cell.length_c   1.000
_cell.angle_alpha   90.00
_cell.angle_beta   90.00
_cell.angle_gamma   90.00
#
_symmetry.space_group_name_H-M   'P 1'
#
loop_
_entity.id
_entity.type
_entity.pdbx_description
1 polymer ?
#
loop_
_entity_poly.entity_id
_entity_poly.type
_entity_poly.pdbx_seq_one_letter_code
_entity_poly.pdbx_strand_id
1 'polypeptide(L)'
;VFVLFLFVFGLRAESLLNEGFEGWSTTNFPTGGWTVINDTQEGAINHWTVDNGKSACAGSVSLYCNGGERDPIEPVKEEWIVSPSLTLSETNFNLSFLWKGASASAFKNEYDFQVRITEDDGKSWKTVFSFLDQSMVENSGVAFPWTGWVTNTSKISLGAYSGKTIKIAFVHCLLVSGAGKGNSIWVDNVVVETGEAIDAPIADVNPTSYIFDGTYIGVGKWSEKFVLRNKGVGNLTVSGISGLEGSDFSTNMIPSEVSLRPSVEYEFYVKYTPSSELSSKSATMTIHTNGGDVSIVLEGTKIILP
;
A
#
# COMPACT_ATOMS: atom_id res chain seq x y z
N VAL A 1 32.58 -36.73 -12.56
CA VAL A 1 32.20 -35.45 -11.94
C VAL A 1 31.29 -34.71 -12.92
N PHE A 2 29.99 -34.74 -12.67
CA PHE A 2 29.03 -33.92 -13.44
C PHE A 2 28.95 -32.55 -12.80
N VAL A 3 29.40 -31.51 -13.50
CA VAL A 3 29.21 -30.12 -13.08
C VAL A 3 27.83 -29.66 -13.60
N LEU A 4 26.85 -29.53 -12.69
CA LEU A 4 25.54 -28.98 -12.98
C LEU A 4 25.69 -27.45 -13.03
N PHE A 5 25.68 -26.87 -14.24
CA PHE A 5 25.57 -25.43 -14.41
C PHE A 5 24.12 -25.02 -14.12
N LEU A 6 23.89 -24.46 -12.94
CA LEU A 6 22.64 -23.79 -12.61
C LEU A 6 22.63 -22.44 -13.34
N PHE A 7 21.96 -22.36 -14.49
CA PHE A 7 21.64 -21.09 -15.11
C PHE A 7 20.54 -20.41 -14.27
N VAL A 8 20.94 -19.48 -13.44
CA VAL A 8 20.00 -18.55 -12.83
C VAL A 8 19.58 -17.56 -13.93
N PHE A 9 18.49 -17.87 -14.62
CA PHE A 9 17.81 -16.85 -15.40
C PHE A 9 17.26 -15.84 -14.43
N GLY A 10 17.91 -14.68 -14.31
CA GLY A 10 17.30 -13.52 -13.66
C GLY A 10 16.02 -13.19 -14.42
N LEU A 11 14.86 -13.46 -13.82
CA LEU A 11 13.58 -12.96 -14.31
C LEU A 11 13.71 -11.43 -14.36
N ARG A 12 13.83 -10.90 -15.58
CA ARG A 12 13.73 -9.45 -15.79
C ARG A 12 12.25 -9.11 -15.65
N ALA A 13 11.93 -8.12 -14.80
CA ALA A 13 10.57 -7.64 -14.69
C ALA A 13 10.03 -7.26 -16.07
N GLU A 14 8.84 -7.79 -16.42
CA GLU A 14 8.13 -7.36 -17.62
C GLU A 14 7.53 -5.97 -17.34
N SER A 15 7.86 -4.98 -18.15
CA SER A 15 7.31 -3.63 -18.06
C SER A 15 6.39 -3.37 -19.24
N LEU A 16 5.12 -3.10 -18.96
CA LEU A 16 4.08 -2.77 -19.95
C LEU A 16 3.95 -1.27 -20.17
N LEU A 17 4.27 -0.48 -19.18
CA LEU A 17 4.27 0.98 -19.21
C LEU A 17 5.41 1.48 -18.34
N ASN A 18 6.15 2.45 -18.86
CA ASN A 18 7.17 3.19 -18.11
C ASN A 18 7.23 4.61 -18.69
N GLU A 19 6.47 5.51 -18.09
CA GLU A 19 6.28 6.86 -18.60
C GLU A 19 6.67 7.89 -17.53
N GLY A 20 7.74 8.62 -17.78
CA GLY A 20 8.24 9.72 -16.95
C GLY A 20 8.03 11.08 -17.59
N PHE A 21 7.30 11.16 -18.71
CA PHE A 21 6.87 12.38 -19.39
C PHE A 21 7.99 13.32 -19.89
N GLU A 22 9.26 12.99 -19.72
CA GLU A 22 10.41 13.85 -20.02
C GLU A 22 10.50 14.29 -21.50
N GLY A 23 9.91 13.50 -22.40
CA GLY A 23 9.81 13.85 -23.83
C GLY A 23 8.57 14.66 -24.22
N TRP A 24 7.72 14.98 -23.26
CA TRP A 24 6.45 15.66 -23.51
C TRP A 24 6.61 17.19 -23.43
N SER A 25 5.76 17.88 -24.17
CA SER A 25 5.69 19.35 -24.17
C SER A 25 4.26 19.81 -24.43
N THR A 26 3.95 21.04 -24.14
CA THR A 26 2.62 21.61 -24.42
C THR A 26 2.23 21.57 -25.91
N THR A 27 3.19 21.39 -26.81
CA THR A 27 2.96 21.32 -28.28
C THR A 27 2.71 19.90 -28.78
N ASN A 28 3.13 18.86 -28.04
CA ASN A 28 2.91 17.46 -28.40
C ASN A 28 2.05 16.68 -27.38
N PHE A 29 1.38 17.38 -26.48
CA PHE A 29 0.50 16.81 -25.44
C PHE A 29 -0.92 16.56 -25.99
N PRO A 30 -1.54 15.38 -25.69
CA PRO A 30 -0.91 14.18 -25.19
C PRO A 30 -0.20 13.39 -26.31
N THR A 31 0.73 12.52 -25.94
CA THR A 31 1.46 11.67 -26.90
C THR A 31 1.54 10.21 -26.40
N GLY A 32 2.25 9.34 -27.12
CA GLY A 32 2.46 7.96 -26.67
C GLY A 32 1.19 7.11 -26.56
N GLY A 33 0.10 7.47 -27.23
CA GLY A 33 -1.18 6.76 -27.15
C GLY A 33 -2.04 7.14 -25.93
N TRP A 34 -1.59 8.09 -25.12
CA TRP A 34 -2.42 8.69 -24.08
C TRP A 34 -3.51 9.57 -24.67
N THR A 35 -4.64 9.67 -24.00
CA THR A 35 -5.78 10.48 -24.40
C THR A 35 -6.29 11.34 -23.24
N VAL A 36 -6.84 12.49 -23.55
CA VAL A 36 -7.44 13.41 -22.57
C VAL A 36 -8.95 13.44 -22.79
N ILE A 37 -9.70 13.37 -21.70
CA ILE A 37 -11.15 13.55 -21.67
C ILE A 37 -11.41 14.75 -20.75
N ASN A 38 -11.92 15.82 -21.31
CA ASN A 38 -12.22 17.04 -20.59
C ASN A 38 -13.73 17.18 -20.43
N ASP A 39 -14.18 17.42 -19.20
CA ASP A 39 -15.58 17.71 -18.89
C ASP A 39 -15.86 19.24 -18.87
N THR A 40 -14.84 20.05 -19.16
CA THR A 40 -14.92 21.50 -19.20
C THR A 40 -15.06 22.03 -20.62
N GLN A 41 -15.74 23.18 -20.78
CA GLN A 41 -15.87 23.84 -22.07
C GLN A 41 -14.52 24.40 -22.58
N GLU A 42 -14.41 24.54 -23.90
CA GLU A 42 -13.24 25.16 -24.56
C GLU A 42 -12.88 26.51 -23.90
N GLY A 43 -11.62 26.66 -23.46
CA GLY A 43 -11.11 27.86 -22.80
C GLY A 43 -11.02 27.78 -21.26
N ALA A 44 -11.48 26.69 -20.64
CA ALA A 44 -11.23 26.49 -19.22
C ALA A 44 -9.75 26.18 -18.94
N ILE A 45 -9.25 26.69 -17.81
CA ILE A 45 -7.82 26.58 -17.44
C ILE A 45 -7.49 25.30 -16.67
N ASN A 46 -8.43 24.37 -16.56
CA ASN A 46 -8.40 23.21 -15.66
C ASN A 46 -8.21 21.90 -16.40
N HIS A 47 -7.31 21.85 -17.36
CA HIS A 47 -7.06 20.64 -18.13
C HIS A 47 -5.73 20.00 -17.76
N TRP A 48 -5.66 18.69 -17.95
CA TRP A 48 -4.36 18.03 -17.95
C TRP A 48 -3.45 18.64 -19.03
N THR A 49 -2.21 18.86 -18.65
CA THR A 49 -1.13 19.34 -19.50
C THR A 49 0.20 18.84 -18.91
N VAL A 50 1.31 19.36 -19.37
CA VAL A 50 2.63 19.11 -18.78
C VAL A 50 3.13 20.36 -18.07
N ASP A 51 3.74 20.14 -16.91
CA ASP A 51 4.56 21.13 -16.23
C ASP A 51 6.04 20.82 -16.53
N ASN A 52 6.70 21.72 -17.24
CA ASN A 52 8.13 21.68 -17.52
C ASN A 52 8.92 22.68 -16.65
N GLY A 53 8.35 23.06 -15.53
CA GLY A 53 8.92 24.01 -14.58
C GLY A 53 9.61 23.33 -13.40
N LYS A 54 9.80 24.12 -12.33
CA LYS A 54 10.45 23.68 -11.08
C LYS A 54 9.59 22.81 -10.18
N SER A 55 8.39 22.47 -10.62
CA SER A 55 7.40 21.78 -9.79
C SER A 55 7.20 20.31 -10.16
N ALA A 56 7.97 19.74 -11.08
CA ALA A 56 7.91 18.31 -11.41
C ALA A 56 8.08 17.42 -10.17
N CYS A 57 7.47 16.24 -10.18
CA CYS A 57 7.63 15.25 -9.12
C CYS A 57 9.01 14.60 -9.19
N ALA A 58 9.48 14.33 -10.41
CA ALA A 58 10.83 13.85 -10.71
C ALA A 58 11.31 14.51 -12.00
N GLY A 59 12.61 14.43 -12.29
CA GLY A 59 13.17 14.97 -13.54
C GLY A 59 12.84 16.44 -13.75
N SER A 60 12.39 16.78 -14.94
CA SER A 60 12.08 18.13 -15.38
C SER A 60 10.65 18.34 -15.90
N VAL A 61 9.93 17.28 -16.19
CA VAL A 61 8.56 17.33 -16.74
C VAL A 61 7.65 16.37 -15.98
N SER A 62 6.48 16.80 -15.60
CA SER A 62 5.41 15.95 -15.02
C SER A 62 4.09 16.25 -15.70
N LEU A 63 3.15 15.32 -15.67
CA LEU A 63 1.74 15.62 -15.87
C LEU A 63 1.27 16.62 -14.81
N TYR A 64 0.43 17.52 -15.21
CA TYR A 64 -0.09 18.57 -14.37
C TYR A 64 -1.56 18.85 -14.71
N CYS A 65 -2.40 18.91 -13.71
CA CYS A 65 -3.76 19.44 -13.84
C CYS A 65 -3.93 20.63 -12.89
N ASN A 66 -4.29 21.77 -13.46
CA ASN A 66 -4.54 22.96 -12.67
C ASN A 66 -5.88 22.85 -11.95
N GLY A 67 -5.90 23.18 -10.70
CA GLY A 67 -7.12 23.19 -9.91
C GLY A 67 -8.07 24.36 -10.11
N GLY A 68 -7.85 25.27 -10.97
CA GLY A 68 -8.59 26.47 -11.36
C GLY A 68 -9.84 26.89 -10.56
N GLU A 69 -10.36 28.07 -10.86
CA GLU A 69 -11.64 28.52 -10.31
C GLU A 69 -12.79 27.79 -11.01
N ARG A 70 -13.74 27.28 -10.22
CA ARG A 70 -14.94 26.64 -10.71
C ARG A 70 -16.11 27.63 -10.73
N ASP A 71 -16.92 27.55 -11.78
CA ASP A 71 -18.22 28.24 -11.80
C ASP A 71 -19.14 27.64 -10.72
N PRO A 72 -19.69 28.43 -9.79
CA PRO A 72 -20.53 27.95 -8.70
C PRO A 72 -21.83 27.24 -9.15
N ILE A 73 -22.17 27.28 -10.41
CA ILE A 73 -23.45 26.77 -10.95
C ILE A 73 -23.28 25.37 -11.58
N GLU A 74 -22.06 24.90 -11.84
CA GLU A 74 -21.81 23.67 -12.56
C GLU A 74 -21.70 22.44 -11.63
N PRO A 75 -22.11 21.24 -12.09
CA PRO A 75 -21.92 19.99 -11.36
C PRO A 75 -20.43 19.62 -11.19
N VAL A 76 -20.14 18.57 -10.44
CA VAL A 76 -18.78 18.02 -10.28
C VAL A 76 -18.13 17.86 -11.65
N LYS A 77 -16.93 18.42 -11.81
CA LYS A 77 -16.16 18.33 -13.05
C LYS A 77 -15.01 17.37 -12.87
N GLU A 78 -14.79 16.58 -13.88
CA GLU A 78 -13.71 15.59 -13.91
C GLU A 78 -12.85 15.81 -15.15
N GLU A 79 -11.56 15.96 -14.92
CA GLU A 79 -10.55 16.03 -15.97
C GLU A 79 -9.74 14.75 -15.97
N TRP A 80 -9.68 14.09 -17.10
CA TRP A 80 -9.12 12.76 -17.23
C TRP A 80 -7.92 12.74 -18.15
N ILE A 81 -6.89 12.00 -17.78
CA ILE A 81 -5.85 11.55 -18.71
C ILE A 81 -5.79 10.03 -18.64
N VAL A 82 -5.89 9.38 -19.79
CA VAL A 82 -6.08 7.95 -19.92
C VAL A 82 -4.90 7.33 -20.66
N SER A 83 -4.35 6.27 -20.09
CA SER A 83 -3.24 5.51 -20.66
C SER A 83 -3.61 4.79 -21.95
N PRO A 84 -2.62 4.37 -22.76
CA PRO A 84 -2.82 3.32 -23.75
C PRO A 84 -3.40 2.04 -23.12
N SER A 85 -3.94 1.15 -23.98
CA SER A 85 -4.38 -0.16 -23.55
C SER A 85 -3.19 -1.03 -23.11
N LEU A 86 -3.32 -1.71 -21.97
CA LEU A 86 -2.32 -2.58 -21.37
C LEU A 86 -2.92 -3.98 -21.21
N THR A 87 -2.26 -5.01 -21.74
CA THR A 87 -2.69 -6.41 -21.57
C THR A 87 -1.86 -7.06 -20.47
N LEU A 88 -2.49 -7.43 -19.37
CA LEU A 88 -1.85 -8.02 -18.20
C LEU A 88 -1.81 -9.54 -18.36
N SER A 89 -0.65 -10.10 -18.71
CA SER A 89 -0.46 -11.54 -18.92
C SER A 89 -0.33 -12.32 -17.61
N GLU A 90 0.15 -11.66 -16.55
CA GLU A 90 0.50 -12.26 -15.26
C GLU A 90 -0.38 -11.71 -14.12
N THR A 91 -0.34 -12.39 -12.97
CA THR A 91 -1.10 -11.99 -11.78
C THR A 91 -0.40 -10.93 -10.93
N ASN A 92 0.88 -10.74 -11.12
CA ASN A 92 1.74 -9.93 -10.26
C ASN A 92 2.13 -8.57 -10.87
N PHE A 93 1.34 -8.03 -11.80
CA PHE A 93 1.51 -6.65 -12.25
C PHE A 93 1.12 -5.65 -11.18
N ASN A 94 1.93 -4.61 -11.07
CA ASN A 94 1.70 -3.49 -10.19
C ASN A 94 1.77 -2.17 -10.98
N LEU A 95 0.89 -1.23 -10.62
CA LEU A 95 0.99 0.16 -11.02
C LEU A 95 1.73 0.92 -9.93
N SER A 96 2.79 1.64 -10.28
CA SER A 96 3.41 2.63 -9.40
C SER A 96 3.43 4.00 -10.08
N PHE A 97 3.33 5.06 -9.30
CA PHE A 97 3.39 6.43 -9.80
C PHE A 97 3.80 7.40 -8.69
N LEU A 98 4.40 8.50 -9.08
CA LEU A 98 4.65 9.63 -8.21
C LEU A 98 3.50 10.63 -8.33
N TRP A 99 3.13 11.27 -7.22
CA TRP A 99 2.15 12.33 -7.22
C TRP A 99 2.40 13.35 -6.11
N LYS A 100 1.94 14.56 -6.30
CA LYS A 100 1.88 15.56 -5.25
C LYS A 100 0.68 16.48 -5.46
N GLY A 101 0.15 16.99 -4.35
CA GLY A 101 -0.97 17.92 -4.31
C GLY A 101 -1.01 18.65 -2.99
N ALA A 102 -2.03 19.45 -2.76
CA ALA A 102 -2.23 20.10 -1.47
C ALA A 102 -2.59 19.09 -0.37
N SER A 103 -2.35 19.43 0.90
CA SER A 103 -2.56 18.51 2.01
C SER A 103 -4.00 18.03 2.17
N ALA A 104 -4.17 16.77 2.59
CA ALA A 104 -5.48 16.16 2.84
C ALA A 104 -6.34 16.97 3.82
N SER A 105 -5.73 17.56 4.84
CA SER A 105 -6.44 18.30 5.88
C SER A 105 -6.95 19.66 5.43
N ALA A 106 -6.27 20.31 4.47
CA ALA A 106 -6.60 21.66 4.04
C ALA A 106 -7.74 21.69 3.00
N PHE A 107 -7.88 20.65 2.18
CA PHE A 107 -8.74 20.70 0.98
C PHE A 107 -9.61 19.46 0.78
N LYS A 108 -9.84 18.67 1.83
CA LYS A 108 -10.57 17.41 1.79
C LYS A 108 -12.00 17.45 1.21
N ASN A 109 -12.57 18.64 1.03
CA ASN A 109 -13.91 18.81 0.50
C ASN A 109 -13.90 19.58 -0.84
N GLU A 110 -12.75 19.94 -1.38
CA GLU A 110 -12.68 20.82 -2.56
C GLU A 110 -12.41 20.05 -3.83
N TYR A 111 -11.56 19.02 -3.78
CA TYR A 111 -11.24 18.18 -4.92
C TYR A 111 -10.81 16.80 -4.47
N ASP A 112 -10.85 15.84 -5.38
CA ASP A 112 -10.27 14.51 -5.24
C ASP A 112 -9.33 14.23 -6.42
N PHE A 113 -8.28 13.48 -6.16
CA PHE A 113 -7.44 12.89 -7.18
C PHE A 113 -7.64 11.38 -7.14
N GLN A 114 -8.05 10.81 -8.25
CA GLN A 114 -8.36 9.41 -8.34
C GLN A 114 -7.53 8.72 -9.43
N VAL A 115 -7.26 7.43 -9.22
CA VAL A 115 -6.86 6.50 -10.27
C VAL A 115 -8.00 5.53 -10.50
N ARG A 116 -8.39 5.41 -11.77
CA ARG A 116 -9.49 4.53 -12.18
C ARG A 116 -9.02 3.56 -13.25
N ILE A 117 -9.63 2.38 -13.29
CA ILE A 117 -9.32 1.32 -14.26
C ILE A 117 -10.59 0.92 -14.98
N THR A 118 -10.47 0.72 -16.29
CA THR A 118 -11.51 0.13 -17.14
C THR A 118 -11.04 -1.19 -17.74
N GLU A 119 -11.95 -2.16 -17.89
CA GLU A 119 -11.76 -3.44 -18.57
C GLU A 119 -12.57 -3.53 -19.87
N ASP A 120 -13.37 -2.53 -20.17
CA ASP A 120 -14.36 -2.49 -21.25
C ASP A 120 -14.20 -1.28 -22.19
N ASP A 121 -12.95 -0.84 -22.33
CA ASP A 121 -12.54 0.26 -23.21
C ASP A 121 -13.20 1.60 -22.85
N GLY A 122 -13.43 1.84 -21.57
CA GLY A 122 -13.91 3.12 -21.06
C GLY A 122 -15.42 3.23 -20.88
N LYS A 123 -16.18 2.14 -21.06
CA LYS A 123 -17.64 2.15 -20.83
C LYS A 123 -17.97 2.18 -19.34
N SER A 124 -17.14 1.55 -18.53
CA SER A 124 -17.24 1.61 -17.07
C SER A 124 -15.85 1.76 -16.44
N TRP A 125 -15.80 2.41 -15.28
CA TRP A 125 -14.57 2.71 -14.56
C TRP A 125 -14.69 2.35 -13.09
N LYS A 126 -13.66 1.70 -12.55
CA LYS A 126 -13.54 1.38 -11.14
C LYS A 126 -12.44 2.23 -10.51
N THR A 127 -12.76 2.96 -9.45
CA THR A 127 -11.76 3.67 -8.66
C THR A 127 -10.91 2.66 -7.87
N VAL A 128 -9.60 2.76 -8.03
CA VAL A 128 -8.61 1.94 -7.33
C VAL A 128 -7.72 2.76 -6.38
N PHE A 129 -7.76 4.07 -6.53
CA PHE A 129 -7.12 5.02 -5.63
C PHE A 129 -7.93 6.31 -5.58
N SER A 130 -8.10 6.87 -4.39
CA SER A 130 -8.60 8.21 -4.12
C SER A 130 -7.77 8.81 -3.00
N PHE A 131 -7.26 10.01 -3.20
CA PHE A 131 -6.44 10.64 -2.17
C PHE A 131 -7.24 11.13 -0.96
N LEU A 132 -8.57 11.13 -1.04
CA LEU A 132 -9.47 11.39 0.09
C LEU A 132 -9.83 10.12 0.87
N ASP A 133 -9.63 8.94 0.32
CA ASP A 133 -9.87 7.67 1.00
C ASP A 133 -8.61 7.22 1.77
N GLN A 134 -8.69 7.31 3.10
CA GLN A 134 -7.58 6.94 3.97
C GLN A 134 -7.07 5.52 3.69
N SER A 135 -7.98 4.56 3.50
CA SER A 135 -7.59 3.17 3.30
C SER A 135 -6.88 2.94 1.96
N MET A 136 -7.30 3.63 0.90
CA MET A 136 -6.65 3.54 -0.41
C MET A 136 -5.26 4.18 -0.39
N VAL A 137 -5.11 5.32 0.31
CA VAL A 137 -3.81 6.00 0.45
C VAL A 137 -2.82 5.13 1.23
N GLU A 138 -3.21 4.62 2.39
CA GLU A 138 -2.37 3.76 3.22
C GLU A 138 -2.03 2.44 2.52
N ASN A 139 -2.99 1.82 1.83
CA ASN A 139 -2.77 0.61 1.04
C ASN A 139 -1.82 0.84 -0.15
N SER A 140 -1.70 2.06 -0.64
CA SER A 140 -0.73 2.42 -1.69
C SER A 140 0.68 2.70 -1.16
N GLY A 141 0.89 2.63 0.16
CA GLY A 141 2.17 2.85 0.81
C GLY A 141 2.44 4.29 1.25
N VAL A 142 1.43 5.16 1.22
CA VAL A 142 1.54 6.56 1.64
C VAL A 142 0.89 6.75 3.00
N ALA A 143 1.55 7.48 3.90
CA ALA A 143 0.98 7.83 5.21
C ALA A 143 -0.22 8.78 5.06
N PHE A 144 -1.27 8.57 5.86
CA PHE A 144 -2.44 9.43 5.88
C PHE A 144 -2.57 10.12 7.27
N PRO A 145 -2.88 11.40 7.35
CA PRO A 145 -2.97 12.37 6.25
C PRO A 145 -1.58 12.80 5.75
N TRP A 146 -1.42 12.97 4.43
CA TRP A 146 -0.16 13.49 3.87
C TRP A 146 -0.05 15.01 4.10
N THR A 147 1.20 15.51 4.08
CA THR A 147 1.48 16.91 4.46
C THR A 147 1.29 17.94 3.33
N GLY A 148 1.01 17.49 2.11
CA GLY A 148 0.86 18.37 0.93
C GLY A 148 2.19 18.89 0.37
N TRP A 149 2.19 19.13 -0.94
CA TRP A 149 3.33 19.61 -1.74
C TRP A 149 4.62 18.78 -1.63
N VAL A 150 4.51 17.59 -1.04
CA VAL A 150 5.57 16.58 -0.99
C VAL A 150 5.26 15.54 -2.05
N THR A 151 6.27 15.11 -2.79
CA THR A 151 6.12 14.00 -3.73
C THR A 151 5.90 12.70 -2.96
N ASN A 152 4.79 12.05 -3.24
CA ASN A 152 4.43 10.75 -2.70
C ASN A 152 4.63 9.68 -3.78
N THR A 153 4.98 8.47 -3.37
CA THR A 153 5.01 7.29 -4.23
C THR A 153 3.87 6.38 -3.85
N SER A 154 2.95 6.14 -4.78
CA SER A 154 1.88 5.16 -4.58
C SER A 154 2.14 3.92 -5.42
N LYS A 155 1.78 2.76 -4.87
CA LYS A 155 1.88 1.46 -5.53
C LYS A 155 0.56 0.70 -5.35
N ILE A 156 0.00 0.21 -6.46
CA ILE A 156 -1.32 -0.44 -6.49
C ILE A 156 -1.17 -1.77 -7.22
N SER A 157 -1.69 -2.84 -6.60
CA SER A 157 -1.76 -4.14 -7.28
C SER A 157 -2.78 -4.13 -8.41
N LEU A 158 -2.40 -4.76 -9.50
CA LEU A 158 -3.25 -5.02 -10.64
C LEU A 158 -3.63 -6.51 -10.75
N GLY A 159 -3.38 -7.31 -9.70
CA GLY A 159 -3.65 -8.75 -9.70
C GLY A 159 -5.10 -9.13 -10.02
N ALA A 160 -6.07 -8.28 -9.61
CA ALA A 160 -7.49 -8.46 -9.93
C ALA A 160 -7.82 -8.34 -11.43
N TYR A 161 -6.88 -7.83 -12.23
CA TYR A 161 -7.03 -7.61 -13.67
C TYR A 161 -6.18 -8.57 -14.50
N SER A 162 -5.63 -9.61 -13.91
CA SER A 162 -4.85 -10.65 -14.60
C SER A 162 -5.60 -11.24 -15.79
N GLY A 163 -4.90 -11.43 -16.90
CA GLY A 163 -5.46 -11.93 -18.15
C GLY A 163 -6.36 -10.95 -18.91
N LYS A 164 -6.48 -9.71 -18.44
CA LYS A 164 -7.34 -8.69 -19.03
C LYS A 164 -6.55 -7.59 -19.74
N THR A 165 -7.21 -6.92 -20.68
CA THR A 165 -6.75 -5.67 -21.25
C THR A 165 -7.43 -4.53 -20.53
N ILE A 166 -6.64 -3.62 -19.97
CA ILE A 166 -7.13 -2.48 -19.20
C ILE A 166 -6.62 -1.15 -19.75
N LYS A 167 -7.29 -0.07 -19.34
CA LYS A 167 -6.73 1.28 -19.38
C LYS A 167 -6.75 1.87 -17.99
N ILE A 168 -5.80 2.74 -17.70
CA ILE A 168 -5.66 3.45 -16.43
C ILE A 168 -5.94 4.92 -16.68
N ALA A 169 -6.78 5.53 -15.85
CA ALA A 169 -7.05 6.95 -15.88
C ALA A 169 -6.58 7.63 -14.60
N PHE A 170 -5.90 8.74 -14.74
CA PHE A 170 -5.69 9.70 -13.66
C PHE A 170 -6.76 10.78 -13.80
N VAL A 171 -7.52 10.99 -12.72
CA VAL A 171 -8.71 11.83 -12.75
C VAL A 171 -8.61 12.90 -11.67
N HIS A 172 -8.71 14.15 -12.07
CA HIS A 172 -8.84 15.28 -11.17
C HIS A 172 -10.33 15.63 -11.04
N CYS A 173 -10.90 15.45 -9.86
CA CYS A 173 -12.33 15.66 -9.59
C CYS A 173 -12.48 16.96 -8.77
N LEU A 174 -13.16 17.95 -9.30
CA LEU A 174 -13.55 19.15 -8.56
C LEU A 174 -14.88 18.90 -7.85
N LEU A 175 -14.87 18.91 -6.51
CA LEU A 175 -16.02 18.47 -5.68
C LEU A 175 -16.94 19.60 -5.23
N VAL A 176 -16.49 20.85 -5.23
CA VAL A 176 -17.23 21.97 -4.61
C VAL A 176 -17.56 23.06 -5.61
N SER A 177 -18.79 23.57 -5.50
CA SER A 177 -19.22 24.81 -6.14
C SER A 177 -18.89 26.00 -5.25
N GLY A 178 -18.11 26.95 -5.73
CA GLY A 178 -17.77 28.19 -5.01
C GLY A 178 -16.40 28.71 -5.38
N ALA A 179 -16.09 29.95 -5.01
CA ALA A 179 -14.80 30.60 -5.22
C ALA A 179 -13.63 29.95 -4.45
N GLY A 180 -13.65 28.64 -4.31
CA GLY A 180 -12.53 27.84 -3.83
C GLY A 180 -11.53 27.69 -4.96
N LYS A 181 -10.30 28.01 -4.70
CA LYS A 181 -9.18 27.68 -5.62
C LYS A 181 -8.99 26.18 -5.52
N GLY A 182 -9.51 25.45 -6.49
CA GLY A 182 -9.17 24.04 -6.65
C GLY A 182 -7.65 23.89 -6.63
N ASN A 183 -7.16 22.78 -6.11
CA ASN A 183 -5.72 22.58 -5.98
C ASN A 183 -5.19 21.76 -7.13
N SER A 184 -4.01 22.13 -7.58
CA SER A 184 -3.32 21.44 -8.64
C SER A 184 -2.82 20.07 -8.18
N ILE A 185 -2.73 19.14 -9.12
CA ILE A 185 -2.15 17.82 -8.95
C ILE A 185 -1.06 17.59 -9.99
N TRP A 186 0.02 16.96 -9.59
CA TRP A 186 1.10 16.49 -10.46
C TRP A 186 1.17 14.97 -10.39
N VAL A 187 1.43 14.35 -11.53
CA VAL A 187 1.66 12.90 -11.66
C VAL A 187 2.90 12.67 -12.51
N ASP A 188 3.69 11.66 -12.12
CA ASP A 188 4.95 11.36 -12.78
C ASP A 188 5.34 9.89 -12.59
N ASN A 189 6.35 9.43 -13.37
CA ASN A 189 6.94 8.11 -13.27
C ASN A 189 5.87 7.01 -13.16
N VAL A 190 4.94 6.99 -14.12
CA VAL A 190 3.88 5.98 -14.19
C VAL A 190 4.45 4.69 -14.75
N VAL A 191 4.54 3.66 -13.93
CA VAL A 191 5.12 2.37 -14.29
C VAL A 191 4.10 1.27 -14.05
N VAL A 192 3.92 0.39 -15.05
CA VAL A 192 3.19 -0.88 -14.91
C VAL A 192 4.16 -2.00 -15.24
N GLU A 193 4.54 -2.77 -14.25
CA GLU A 193 5.53 -3.83 -14.35
C GLU A 193 5.19 -5.02 -13.47
N THR A 194 5.76 -6.19 -13.79
CA THR A 194 5.71 -7.34 -12.90
C THR A 194 6.59 -7.09 -11.69
N GLY A 195 6.16 -7.55 -10.54
CA GLY A 195 6.90 -7.39 -9.28
C GLY A 195 6.39 -8.35 -8.23
N GLU A 196 6.89 -8.22 -7.00
CA GLU A 196 6.31 -8.97 -5.89
C GLU A 196 4.84 -8.55 -5.69
N ALA A 197 3.99 -9.52 -5.38
CA ALA A 197 2.59 -9.26 -5.09
C ALA A 197 2.50 -8.29 -3.90
N ILE A 198 1.94 -7.11 -4.12
CA ILE A 198 1.81 -6.07 -3.09
C ILE A 198 0.49 -6.12 -2.35
N ASP A 199 -0.43 -7.02 -2.77
CA ASP A 199 -1.73 -7.24 -2.10
C ASP A 199 -1.60 -8.18 -0.90
N ALA A 200 -0.50 -8.91 -0.78
CA ALA A 200 -0.33 -9.84 0.31
C ALA A 200 0.05 -9.07 1.58
N PRO A 201 -0.61 -9.34 2.70
CA PRO A 201 -0.13 -8.95 3.98
C PRO A 201 1.22 -9.64 4.26
N ILE A 202 2.08 -9.01 5.05
CA ILE A 202 3.36 -9.59 5.48
C ILE A 202 3.40 -9.52 7.00
N ALA A 203 3.41 -10.68 7.63
CA ALA A 203 3.50 -10.74 9.09
C ALA A 203 4.93 -10.47 9.56
N ASP A 204 5.05 -9.67 10.59
CA ASP A 204 6.29 -9.40 11.30
C ASP A 204 6.02 -9.35 12.80
N VAL A 205 6.86 -10.01 13.60
CA VAL A 205 6.74 -10.00 15.06
C VAL A 205 8.04 -9.53 15.71
N ASN A 206 7.91 -8.67 16.71
CA ASN A 206 9.06 -8.18 17.46
C ASN A 206 8.71 -8.09 18.97
N PRO A 207 9.57 -8.61 19.86
CA PRO A 207 10.76 -9.42 19.61
C PRO A 207 10.45 -10.82 19.08
N THR A 208 11.45 -11.51 18.54
CA THR A 208 11.33 -12.92 18.06
C THR A 208 11.73 -13.95 19.12
N SER A 209 12.13 -13.50 20.29
CA SER A 209 12.46 -14.36 21.44
C SER A 209 12.26 -13.63 22.76
N TYR A 210 12.03 -14.38 23.83
CA TYR A 210 11.95 -13.85 25.18
C TYR A 210 12.39 -14.87 26.21
N ILE A 211 13.15 -14.44 27.22
CA ILE A 211 13.64 -15.25 28.32
C ILE A 211 12.95 -14.80 29.61
N PHE A 212 12.22 -15.73 30.25
CA PHE A 212 11.63 -15.51 31.56
C PHE A 212 12.65 -15.86 32.63
N ASP A 213 13.20 -14.85 33.26
CA ASP A 213 14.08 -15.03 34.42
C ASP A 213 13.31 -15.60 35.63
N GLY A 214 13.98 -16.41 36.39
CA GLY A 214 13.60 -17.04 37.62
C GLY A 214 12.13 -16.86 38.09
N THR A 215 11.29 -17.84 37.82
CA THR A 215 9.86 -17.82 38.21
C THR A 215 9.56 -19.02 39.14
N TYR A 216 8.86 -18.78 40.23
CA TYR A 216 8.47 -19.86 41.18
C TYR A 216 7.40 -20.78 40.57
N ILE A 217 7.46 -22.06 40.92
CA ILE A 217 6.47 -23.06 40.50
C ILE A 217 5.07 -22.57 40.86
N GLY A 218 4.13 -22.66 39.91
CA GLY A 218 2.74 -22.23 40.07
C GLY A 218 2.51 -20.73 40.05
N VAL A 219 3.59 -19.91 39.98
CA VAL A 219 3.48 -18.45 39.88
C VAL A 219 3.63 -18.04 38.42
N GLY A 220 2.63 -17.35 37.90
CA GLY A 220 2.68 -16.85 36.52
C GLY A 220 3.42 -15.54 36.42
N LYS A 221 4.35 -15.42 35.42
CA LYS A 221 5.06 -14.21 35.07
C LYS A 221 4.74 -13.82 33.62
N TRP A 222 4.35 -12.58 33.38
CA TRP A 222 4.12 -12.05 32.05
C TRP A 222 5.43 -11.54 31.42
N SER A 223 5.53 -11.68 30.10
CA SER A 223 6.61 -11.10 29.31
C SER A 223 6.52 -9.57 29.23
N GLU A 224 7.55 -8.95 28.70
CA GLU A 224 7.42 -7.66 28.04
C GLU A 224 6.52 -7.79 26.81
N LYS A 225 6.17 -6.65 26.24
CA LYS A 225 5.28 -6.54 25.11
C LYS A 225 5.88 -7.16 23.84
N PHE A 226 5.10 -8.00 23.18
CA PHE A 226 5.29 -8.40 21.78
C PHE A 226 4.40 -7.57 20.88
N VAL A 227 4.88 -7.28 19.67
CA VAL A 227 4.14 -6.53 18.67
C VAL A 227 4.09 -7.32 17.38
N LEU A 228 2.89 -7.67 16.93
CA LEU A 228 2.64 -8.21 15.60
C LEU A 228 2.31 -7.02 14.67
N ARG A 229 2.96 -6.94 13.52
CA ARG A 229 2.79 -5.89 12.52
C ARG A 229 2.43 -6.47 11.18
N ASN A 230 1.67 -5.71 10.42
CA ASN A 230 1.52 -5.92 8.99
C ASN A 230 2.48 -5.01 8.23
N LYS A 231 3.55 -5.57 7.68
CA LYS A 231 4.53 -4.86 6.82
C LYS A 231 4.15 -4.87 5.35
N GLY A 232 3.13 -5.67 4.98
CA GLY A 232 2.59 -5.74 3.63
C GLY A 232 1.40 -4.83 3.43
N VAL A 233 0.76 -4.95 2.27
CA VAL A 233 -0.51 -4.32 1.92
C VAL A 233 -1.64 -5.38 1.99
N GLY A 234 -2.87 -4.95 2.13
CA GLY A 234 -3.97 -5.85 2.45
C GLY A 234 -4.09 -6.14 3.96
N ASN A 235 -5.18 -6.74 4.37
CA ASN A 235 -5.42 -7.04 5.78
C ASN A 235 -4.70 -8.31 6.23
N LEU A 236 -3.85 -8.22 7.25
CA LEU A 236 -3.25 -9.37 7.92
C LEU A 236 -4.26 -9.93 8.92
N THR A 237 -4.60 -11.20 8.78
CA THR A 237 -5.46 -11.91 9.72
C THR A 237 -4.71 -13.06 10.36
N VAL A 238 -4.99 -13.33 11.63
CA VAL A 238 -4.44 -14.47 12.37
C VAL A 238 -5.45 -15.61 12.34
N SER A 239 -5.03 -16.78 11.83
CA SER A 239 -5.87 -17.97 11.75
C SER A 239 -5.71 -18.89 12.97
N GLY A 240 -4.59 -18.79 13.69
CA GLY A 240 -4.33 -19.62 14.86
C GLY A 240 -2.97 -19.38 15.49
N ILE A 241 -2.74 -20.05 16.59
CA ILE A 241 -1.47 -20.10 17.31
C ILE A 241 -1.18 -21.57 17.61
N SER A 242 0.07 -21.98 17.49
CA SER A 242 0.53 -23.33 17.83
C SER A 242 1.86 -23.30 18.60
N GLY A 243 2.26 -24.46 19.14
CA GLY A 243 3.54 -24.66 19.82
C GLY A 243 3.53 -24.30 21.31
N LEU A 244 2.36 -23.93 21.87
CA LEU A 244 2.20 -23.72 23.31
C LEU A 244 1.47 -24.86 24.01
N GLU A 245 0.88 -25.79 23.27
CA GLU A 245 0.10 -26.91 23.79
C GLU A 245 0.97 -27.82 24.66
N GLY A 246 0.50 -28.08 25.88
CA GLY A 246 1.21 -28.91 26.84
C GLY A 246 2.50 -28.32 27.40
N SER A 247 2.78 -27.04 27.09
CA SER A 247 3.91 -26.28 27.64
C SER A 247 3.50 -25.49 28.89
N ASP A 248 4.49 -24.93 29.57
CA ASP A 248 4.29 -24.01 30.70
C ASP A 248 4.01 -22.57 30.24
N PHE A 249 3.80 -22.34 28.94
CA PHE A 249 3.56 -21.02 28.33
C PHE A 249 2.12 -20.89 27.85
N SER A 250 1.59 -19.67 27.94
CA SER A 250 0.29 -19.28 27.40
C SER A 250 0.34 -17.84 26.87
N THR A 251 -0.62 -17.42 26.06
CA THR A 251 -0.70 -16.05 25.56
C THR A 251 -2.09 -15.46 25.77
N ASN A 252 -2.17 -14.12 25.80
CA ASN A 252 -3.42 -13.39 25.81
C ASN A 252 -3.91 -13.02 24.39
N MET A 253 -3.19 -13.41 23.33
CA MET A 253 -3.64 -13.18 21.96
C MET A 253 -4.88 -14.03 21.66
N ILE A 254 -5.90 -13.38 21.10
CA ILE A 254 -7.13 -14.03 20.60
C ILE A 254 -7.09 -13.94 19.07
N PRO A 255 -6.76 -15.04 18.35
CA PRO A 255 -6.55 -15.01 16.90
C PRO A 255 -7.72 -14.41 16.11
N SER A 256 -8.95 -14.74 16.48
CA SER A 256 -10.16 -14.28 15.79
C SER A 256 -10.41 -12.76 15.86
N GLU A 257 -9.74 -12.07 16.78
CA GLU A 257 -9.85 -10.62 16.96
C GLU A 257 -8.77 -9.86 16.22
N VAL A 258 -7.78 -10.55 15.62
CA VAL A 258 -6.66 -9.89 14.97
C VAL A 258 -6.91 -9.72 13.48
N SER A 259 -7.13 -8.47 13.08
CA SER A 259 -7.20 -8.04 11.68
C SER A 259 -6.47 -6.70 11.54
N LEU A 260 -5.28 -6.73 10.96
CA LEU A 260 -4.38 -5.58 10.89
C LEU A 260 -4.30 -5.03 9.47
N ARG A 261 -4.71 -3.79 9.29
CA ARG A 261 -4.40 -3.03 8.07
C ARG A 261 -2.89 -2.82 7.92
N PRO A 262 -2.41 -2.41 6.74
CA PRO A 262 -1.01 -2.02 6.56
C PRO A 262 -0.53 -1.06 7.64
N SER A 263 0.68 -1.31 8.15
CA SER A 263 1.35 -0.53 9.21
C SER A 263 0.65 -0.51 10.58
N VAL A 264 -0.46 -1.24 10.77
CA VAL A 264 -1.13 -1.35 12.07
C VAL A 264 -0.44 -2.41 12.93
N GLU A 265 -0.37 -2.15 14.22
CA GLU A 265 0.27 -2.99 15.22
C GLU A 265 -0.77 -3.60 16.16
N TYR A 266 -0.52 -4.86 16.57
CA TYR A 266 -1.26 -5.57 17.62
C TYR A 266 -0.32 -5.96 18.73
N GLU A 267 -0.61 -5.51 19.95
CA GLU A 267 0.19 -5.80 21.14
C GLU A 267 -0.36 -7.00 21.88
N PHE A 268 0.53 -7.92 22.28
CA PHE A 268 0.18 -9.08 23.07
C PHE A 268 1.32 -9.46 24.00
N TYR A 269 1.01 -10.39 24.92
CA TYR A 269 1.92 -10.85 25.95
C TYR A 269 1.88 -12.37 26.04
N VAL A 270 2.99 -12.94 26.50
CA VAL A 270 3.10 -14.36 26.83
C VAL A 270 3.27 -14.50 28.32
N LYS A 271 2.67 -15.51 28.92
CA LYS A 271 2.79 -15.84 30.33
C LYS A 271 3.51 -17.17 30.50
N TYR A 272 4.51 -17.20 31.36
CA TYR A 272 5.19 -18.40 31.79
C TYR A 272 4.70 -18.79 33.18
N THR A 273 4.25 -20.04 33.36
CA THR A 273 3.78 -20.58 34.64
C THR A 273 4.37 -21.99 34.84
N PRO A 274 5.56 -22.10 35.46
CA PRO A 274 6.22 -23.40 35.63
C PRO A 274 5.36 -24.37 36.46
N SER A 275 5.14 -25.58 35.93
CA SER A 275 4.24 -26.59 36.51
C SER A 275 4.95 -27.72 37.24
N SER A 276 6.26 -27.89 37.10
CA SER A 276 7.00 -29.02 37.69
C SER A 276 8.41 -28.66 38.12
N GLU A 277 9.04 -29.55 38.90
CA GLU A 277 10.39 -29.36 39.42
C GLU A 277 11.53 -29.61 38.45
N LEU A 278 11.27 -30.00 37.21
CA LEU A 278 12.29 -30.23 36.21
C LEU A 278 12.67 -28.93 35.47
N SER A 279 13.95 -28.80 35.20
CA SER A 279 14.71 -27.71 34.56
C SER A 279 14.01 -26.81 33.57
N SER A 280 14.72 -25.75 33.13
CA SER A 280 14.33 -24.78 32.12
C SER A 280 13.46 -25.36 31.01
N LYS A 281 12.40 -24.66 30.69
CA LYS A 281 11.45 -25.02 29.66
C LYS A 281 11.67 -24.10 28.45
N SER A 282 11.54 -24.62 27.26
CA SER A 282 11.49 -23.85 26.03
C SER A 282 10.27 -24.22 25.22
N ALA A 283 9.75 -23.26 24.49
CA ALA A 283 8.69 -23.46 23.51
C ALA A 283 8.92 -22.52 22.31
N THR A 284 8.44 -22.90 21.14
CA THR A 284 8.36 -22.01 20.00
C THR A 284 6.90 -21.74 19.70
N MET A 285 6.44 -20.55 20.02
CA MET A 285 5.10 -20.09 19.66
C MET A 285 5.10 -19.71 18.18
N THR A 286 4.22 -20.28 17.38
CA THR A 286 4.00 -19.90 15.99
C THR A 286 2.63 -19.26 15.83
N ILE A 287 2.61 -18.07 15.24
CA ILE A 287 1.39 -17.34 14.89
C ILE A 287 1.14 -17.57 13.40
N HIS A 288 0.03 -18.24 13.07
CA HIS A 288 -0.37 -18.55 11.71
C HIS A 288 -1.17 -17.40 11.11
N THR A 289 -0.70 -16.86 10.00
CA THR A 289 -1.33 -15.71 9.35
C THR A 289 -1.47 -15.89 7.84
N ASN A 290 -2.36 -15.13 7.21
CA ASN A 290 -2.44 -15.05 5.76
C ASN A 290 -1.29 -14.27 5.11
N GLY A 291 -0.38 -13.69 5.92
CA GLY A 291 0.83 -12.95 5.49
C GLY A 291 2.14 -13.70 5.80
N GLY A 292 2.06 -15.02 5.99
CA GLY A 292 3.16 -15.89 6.42
C GLY A 292 3.15 -16.13 7.94
N ASP A 293 3.71 -17.26 8.32
CA ASP A 293 3.83 -17.63 9.73
C ASP A 293 5.01 -16.91 10.38
N VAL A 294 4.85 -16.47 11.61
CA VAL A 294 5.92 -15.87 12.42
C VAL A 294 6.08 -16.64 13.73
N SER A 295 7.32 -16.79 14.19
CA SER A 295 7.65 -17.58 15.34
C SER A 295 8.40 -16.79 16.42
N ILE A 296 8.13 -17.14 17.67
CA ILE A 296 8.75 -16.57 18.86
C ILE A 296 9.35 -17.70 19.68
N VAL A 297 10.64 -17.62 19.96
CA VAL A 297 11.33 -18.56 20.86
C VAL A 297 11.17 -18.10 22.30
N LEU A 298 10.66 -18.96 23.14
CA LEU A 298 10.38 -18.71 24.56
C LEU A 298 11.26 -19.60 25.42
N GLU A 299 11.92 -19.03 26.38
CA GLU A 299 12.69 -19.77 27.38
C GLU A 299 12.25 -19.35 28.79
N GLY A 300 12.07 -20.31 29.68
CA GLY A 300 11.68 -20.06 31.07
C GLY A 300 12.61 -20.73 32.07
N THR A 301 13.15 -19.94 33.00
CA THR A 301 13.94 -20.42 34.11
C THR A 301 13.11 -20.38 35.39
N LYS A 302 13.07 -21.46 36.15
CA LYS A 302 12.37 -21.52 37.41
C LYS A 302 13.28 -21.34 38.62
N ILE A 303 12.69 -20.91 39.71
CA ILE A 303 13.32 -20.88 41.04
C ILE A 303 12.66 -21.96 41.88
N ILE A 304 13.48 -22.80 42.50
CA ILE A 304 13.03 -23.76 43.54
C ILE A 304 13.22 -23.05 44.88
N LEU A 305 12.16 -23.01 45.67
CA LEU A 305 12.30 -22.59 47.08
C LEU A 305 13.14 -23.62 47.84
N PRO A 306 14.10 -23.16 48.67
CA PRO A 306 14.91 -24.05 49.46
C PRO A 306 14.09 -24.82 50.50
#